data_9732441fcb4290943c36fff67683f340
#
_entry.id   9732441fcb4290943c36fff67683f340
#
_cell.length_a   1.000
_cell.length_b   1.000
_cell.length_c   1.000
_cell.angle_alpha   90.00
_cell.angle_beta   90.00
_cell.angle_gamma   90.00
#
_symmetry.space_group_name_H-M   'P 1'
#
loop_
_entity.id
_entity.type
_entity.pdbx_description
1 polymer ?
#
loop_
_entity_poly.entity_id
_entity_poly.type
_entity_poly.pdbx_seq_one_letter_code
_entity_poly.pdbx_strand_id
1 'polypeptide(L)'
;MTMSSANANKTIAILHGDITTIAADAIVNSANETLLPGGGVSGAIHQAAGPTVAKICTDYYHTHGEQTAGTVVPTPAGKLSAQYILHAIGPRWQDGHHNEAERLAQTYQNIIQTADAHGLQSVSIPAISVGIFAFPLNAATQIALETLSKALQKSPHVRTVLLVCFNQEITQTYTQISTTITPPDQIQIISLSPGYTATKQNN
;
A
#
# COMPACT_ATOMS: atom_id res chain seq x y z
N MET A 1 17.98 -22.97 27.61
CA MET A 1 16.63 -22.35 27.71
C MET A 1 16.58 -21.26 26.64
N THR A 2 16.08 -21.60 25.46
CA THR A 2 15.88 -20.65 24.38
C THR A 2 14.63 -19.84 24.72
N MET A 3 14.80 -18.54 24.96
CA MET A 3 13.69 -17.61 25.11
C MET A 3 12.92 -17.61 23.78
N SER A 4 11.69 -18.11 23.82
CA SER A 4 10.70 -17.96 22.77
C SER A 4 10.52 -16.46 22.55
N SER A 5 10.94 -15.96 21.39
CA SER A 5 10.59 -14.61 20.97
C SER A 5 9.07 -14.54 20.93
N ALA A 6 8.49 -13.73 21.82
CA ALA A 6 7.06 -13.47 21.84
C ALA A 6 6.64 -13.12 20.40
N ASN A 7 5.75 -13.92 19.82
CA ASN A 7 5.15 -13.70 18.52
C ASN A 7 4.34 -12.41 18.57
N ALA A 8 5.00 -11.28 18.29
CA ALA A 8 4.32 -10.01 18.22
C ALA A 8 3.31 -10.07 17.07
N ASN A 9 2.02 -9.88 17.39
CA ASN A 9 0.96 -9.83 16.38
C ASN A 9 1.26 -8.74 15.36
N LYS A 10 1.16 -9.10 14.08
CA LYS A 10 1.25 -8.15 12.98
C LYS A 10 -0.12 -7.57 12.70
N THR A 11 -0.18 -6.31 12.29
CA THR A 11 -1.43 -5.57 12.20
C THR A 11 -1.68 -5.03 10.79
N ILE A 12 -2.90 -5.23 10.30
CA ILE A 12 -3.48 -4.48 9.20
C ILE A 12 -4.51 -3.52 9.80
N ALA A 13 -4.24 -2.23 9.77
CA ALA A 13 -5.12 -1.21 10.30
C ALA A 13 -5.81 -0.45 9.16
N ILE A 14 -7.14 -0.42 9.17
CA ILE A 14 -7.96 0.33 8.21
C ILE A 14 -8.27 1.69 8.82
N LEU A 15 -7.97 2.76 8.10
CA LEU A 15 -8.24 4.13 8.56
C LEU A 15 -8.71 5.02 7.43
N HIS A 16 -9.55 6.00 7.77
CA HIS A 16 -9.96 7.09 6.88
C HIS A 16 -8.97 8.24 7.02
N GLY A 17 -8.44 8.74 5.91
CA GLY A 17 -7.53 9.90 5.96
C GLY A 17 -6.80 10.20 4.67
N ASP A 18 -5.95 11.21 4.76
CA ASP A 18 -5.01 11.59 3.70
C ASP A 18 -3.68 10.84 3.93
N ILE A 19 -3.34 9.96 3.01
CA ILE A 19 -2.13 9.13 3.11
C ILE A 19 -0.85 9.96 3.18
N THR A 20 -0.84 11.18 2.64
CA THR A 20 0.34 12.06 2.67
C THR A 20 0.66 12.60 4.07
N THR A 21 -0.29 12.50 5.01
CA THR A 21 -0.13 12.93 6.40
C THR A 21 0.18 11.78 7.36
N ILE A 22 0.14 10.54 6.88
CA ILE A 22 0.35 9.35 7.70
C ILE A 22 1.84 9.02 7.79
N ALA A 23 2.37 8.92 9.00
CA ALA A 23 3.74 8.51 9.23
C ALA A 23 3.87 6.97 9.12
N ALA A 24 4.76 6.51 8.24
CA ALA A 24 5.13 5.11 8.07
C ALA A 24 6.57 5.04 7.53
N ASP A 25 7.19 3.87 7.54
CA ASP A 25 8.53 3.73 6.93
C ASP A 25 8.46 3.86 5.41
N ALA A 26 7.39 3.35 4.80
CA ALA A 26 7.09 3.60 3.40
C ALA A 26 5.64 4.02 3.18
N ILE A 27 5.44 4.84 2.16
CA ILE A 27 4.15 5.21 1.60
C ILE A 27 4.01 4.61 0.20
N VAL A 28 2.90 3.93 -0.07
CA VAL A 28 2.63 3.36 -1.40
C VAL A 28 1.93 4.40 -2.27
N ASN A 29 2.49 4.64 -3.44
CA ASN A 29 1.83 5.37 -4.51
C ASN A 29 1.15 4.39 -5.46
N SER A 30 -0.17 4.50 -5.64
CA SER A 30 -0.89 3.82 -6.73
C SER A 30 -0.54 4.52 -8.04
N ALA A 31 0.55 4.07 -8.64
CA ALA A 31 1.18 4.71 -9.80
C ALA A 31 0.55 4.26 -11.12
N ASN A 32 0.75 5.07 -12.15
CA ASN A 32 0.56 4.67 -13.53
C ASN A 32 1.82 4.00 -14.10
N GLU A 33 1.72 3.49 -15.30
CA GLU A 33 2.76 2.70 -15.99
C GLU A 33 4.04 3.51 -16.25
N THR A 34 3.95 4.85 -16.29
CA THR A 34 5.09 5.75 -16.52
C THR A 34 5.73 6.26 -15.23
N LEU A 35 5.13 6.01 -14.07
CA LEU A 35 5.48 6.57 -12.75
C LEU A 35 5.37 8.10 -12.65
N LEU A 36 4.97 8.77 -13.72
CA LEU A 36 4.84 10.23 -13.73
C LEU A 36 3.66 10.70 -12.89
N PRO A 37 3.70 11.95 -12.38
CA PRO A 37 2.58 12.50 -11.64
C PRO A 37 1.27 12.39 -12.43
N GLY A 38 0.24 11.82 -11.79
CA GLY A 38 -1.10 11.66 -12.35
C GLY A 38 -2.15 12.37 -11.50
N GLY A 39 -3.41 11.95 -11.66
CA GLY A 39 -4.51 12.42 -10.81
C GLY A 39 -4.65 11.63 -9.51
N GLY A 40 -5.61 12.03 -8.66
CA GLY A 40 -5.96 11.34 -7.42
C GLY A 40 -4.80 11.23 -6.44
N VAL A 41 -4.65 10.06 -5.82
CA VAL A 41 -3.61 9.81 -4.82
C VAL A 41 -2.19 10.00 -5.37
N SER A 42 -1.95 9.66 -6.64
CA SER A 42 -0.62 9.85 -7.27
C SER A 42 -0.24 11.33 -7.32
N GLY A 43 -1.15 12.20 -7.76
CA GLY A 43 -0.92 13.63 -7.76
C GLY A 43 -0.65 14.20 -6.38
N ALA A 44 -1.44 13.80 -5.37
CA ALA A 44 -1.28 14.25 -4.00
C ALA A 44 0.09 13.83 -3.42
N ILE A 45 0.50 12.58 -3.62
CA ILE A 45 1.79 12.08 -3.15
C ILE A 45 2.96 12.81 -3.83
N HIS A 46 2.93 12.98 -5.16
CA HIS A 46 3.98 13.71 -5.87
C HIS A 46 4.08 15.18 -5.43
N GLN A 47 2.93 15.83 -5.23
CA GLN A 47 2.89 17.21 -4.72
C GLN A 47 3.51 17.32 -3.33
N ALA A 48 3.13 16.44 -2.41
CA ALA A 48 3.63 16.42 -1.04
C ALA A 48 5.12 16.04 -0.96
N ALA A 49 5.56 15.08 -1.78
CA ALA A 49 6.96 14.63 -1.85
C ALA A 49 7.90 15.69 -2.43
N GLY A 50 7.39 16.55 -3.30
CA GLY A 50 8.14 17.63 -3.94
C GLY A 50 8.81 17.24 -5.25
N PRO A 51 9.42 18.22 -5.96
CA PRO A 51 9.86 18.07 -7.35
C PRO A 51 11.00 17.05 -7.56
N THR A 52 11.79 16.78 -6.54
CA THR A 52 12.90 15.82 -6.63
C THR A 52 12.39 14.41 -6.93
N VAL A 53 11.28 14.00 -6.32
CA VAL A 53 10.68 12.67 -6.57
C VAL A 53 10.13 12.58 -7.98
N ALA A 54 9.45 13.63 -8.45
CA ALA A 54 8.95 13.68 -9.83
C ALA A 54 10.10 13.55 -10.85
N LYS A 55 11.25 14.21 -10.59
CA LYS A 55 12.44 14.06 -11.44
C LYS A 55 13.00 12.64 -11.43
N ILE A 56 13.12 12.01 -10.26
CA ILE A 56 13.59 10.62 -10.16
C ILE A 56 12.68 9.67 -10.96
N CYS A 57 11.36 9.83 -10.84
CA CYS A 57 10.40 9.04 -11.62
C CYS A 57 10.53 9.27 -13.13
N THR A 58 10.74 10.52 -13.54
CA THR A 58 10.97 10.87 -14.96
C THR A 58 12.26 10.22 -15.49
N ASP A 59 13.36 10.30 -14.76
CA ASP A 59 14.63 9.69 -15.13
C ASP A 59 14.51 8.16 -15.19
N TYR A 60 13.77 7.56 -14.24
CA TYR A 60 13.48 6.12 -14.23
C TYR A 60 12.69 5.71 -15.49
N TYR A 61 11.63 6.43 -15.81
CA TYR A 61 10.83 6.18 -17.01
C TYR A 61 11.65 6.29 -18.30
N HIS A 62 12.49 7.30 -18.43
CA HIS A 62 13.36 7.44 -19.59
C HIS A 62 14.38 6.29 -19.75
N THR A 63 14.78 5.69 -18.63
CA THR A 63 15.76 4.61 -18.64
C THR A 63 15.12 3.23 -18.85
N HIS A 64 13.92 3.00 -18.26
CA HIS A 64 13.31 1.67 -18.17
C HIS A 64 12.01 1.53 -18.98
N GLY A 65 11.45 2.65 -19.49
CA GLY A 65 10.17 2.66 -20.20
C GLY A 65 8.97 2.44 -19.28
N GLU A 66 7.85 2.08 -19.91
CA GLU A 66 6.61 1.78 -19.19
C GLU A 66 6.72 0.52 -18.33
N GLN A 67 6.16 0.59 -17.14
CA GLN A 67 6.13 -0.51 -16.19
C GLN A 67 4.79 -1.25 -16.28
N THR A 68 4.78 -2.52 -15.95
CA THR A 68 3.57 -3.35 -16.03
C THR A 68 2.91 -3.52 -14.65
N ALA A 69 1.61 -3.86 -14.64
CA ALA A 69 0.89 -4.19 -13.41
C ALA A 69 1.60 -5.30 -12.63
N GLY A 70 1.74 -5.11 -11.33
CA GLY A 70 2.54 -5.96 -10.43
C GLY A 70 3.92 -5.37 -10.10
N THR A 71 4.46 -4.46 -10.92
CA THR A 71 5.76 -3.82 -10.64
C THR A 71 5.65 -2.86 -9.44
N VAL A 72 6.68 -2.85 -8.61
CA VAL A 72 6.85 -1.90 -7.50
C VAL A 72 8.23 -1.28 -7.59
N VAL A 73 8.30 0.04 -7.74
CA VAL A 73 9.54 0.80 -7.86
C VAL A 73 9.74 1.65 -6.61
N PRO A 74 10.78 1.41 -5.80
CA PRO A 74 11.07 2.25 -4.64
C PRO A 74 11.83 3.51 -5.04
N THR A 75 11.47 4.65 -4.44
CA THR A 75 12.22 5.91 -4.50
C THR A 75 12.35 6.52 -3.11
N PRO A 76 13.32 7.43 -2.87
CA PRO A 76 13.28 8.25 -1.67
C PRO A 76 11.96 9.02 -1.56
N ALA A 77 11.48 9.24 -0.32
CA ALA A 77 10.16 9.84 -0.10
C ALA A 77 10.12 11.38 -0.22
N GLY A 78 11.25 12.02 -0.48
CA GLY A 78 11.32 13.48 -0.58
C GLY A 78 10.95 14.17 0.73
N LYS A 79 9.90 15.01 0.71
CA LYS A 79 9.44 15.75 1.90
C LYS A 79 8.40 15.01 2.75
N LEU A 80 7.96 13.82 2.35
CA LEU A 80 7.00 13.02 3.11
C LEU A 80 7.63 12.45 4.39
N SER A 81 6.79 12.18 5.40
CA SER A 81 7.21 11.54 6.67
C SER A 81 7.40 10.03 6.51
N ALA A 82 8.22 9.64 5.52
CA ALA A 82 8.56 8.26 5.18
C ALA A 82 10.03 8.19 4.73
N GLN A 83 10.58 6.98 4.64
CA GLN A 83 11.91 6.77 4.04
C GLN A 83 11.78 6.57 2.53
N TYR A 84 10.75 5.83 2.11
CA TYR A 84 10.53 5.47 0.71
C TYR A 84 9.10 5.77 0.26
N ILE A 85 8.96 6.06 -1.04
CA ILE A 85 7.71 5.85 -1.77
C ILE A 85 7.86 4.55 -2.56
N LEU A 86 6.91 3.65 -2.40
CA LEU A 86 6.79 2.44 -3.21
C LEU A 86 5.77 2.71 -4.32
N HIS A 87 6.24 3.01 -5.53
CA HIS A 87 5.37 3.24 -6.69
C HIS A 87 4.87 1.89 -7.19
N ALA A 88 3.65 1.54 -6.86
CA ALA A 88 3.03 0.26 -7.18
C ALA A 88 2.05 0.41 -8.34
N ILE A 89 2.27 -0.34 -9.42
CA ILE A 89 1.43 -0.31 -10.60
C ILE A 89 0.37 -1.40 -10.46
N GLY A 90 -0.87 -1.00 -10.19
CA GLY A 90 -2.02 -1.90 -10.20
C GLY A 90 -2.58 -2.08 -11.60
N PRO A 91 -3.40 -3.12 -11.83
CA PRO A 91 -4.06 -3.34 -13.10
C PRO A 91 -5.17 -2.33 -13.37
N ARG A 92 -5.39 -2.00 -14.65
CA ARG A 92 -6.63 -1.34 -15.10
C ARG A 92 -7.70 -2.42 -15.26
N TRP A 93 -8.88 -2.14 -14.71
CA TRP A 93 -10.03 -3.03 -14.90
C TRP A 93 -10.54 -2.93 -16.33
N GLN A 94 -10.81 -4.07 -16.93
CA GLN A 94 -11.49 -4.20 -18.21
C GLN A 94 -12.82 -4.92 -18.02
N ASP A 95 -12.79 -6.22 -17.80
CA ASP A 95 -14.01 -7.04 -17.65
C ASP A 95 -13.83 -8.23 -16.68
N GLY A 96 -12.64 -8.37 -16.06
CA GLY A 96 -12.31 -9.46 -15.14
C GLY A 96 -11.77 -10.73 -15.81
N HIS A 97 -11.54 -10.71 -17.13
CA HIS A 97 -11.04 -11.85 -17.89
C HIS A 97 -9.59 -11.70 -18.36
N HIS A 98 -8.88 -10.65 -17.91
CA HIS A 98 -7.50 -10.34 -18.30
C HIS A 98 -6.51 -10.52 -17.16
N ASN A 99 -6.78 -11.44 -16.22
CA ASN A 99 -5.99 -11.73 -15.04
C ASN A 99 -5.82 -10.51 -14.10
N GLU A 100 -6.80 -9.59 -14.10
CA GLU A 100 -6.72 -8.37 -13.30
C GLU A 100 -6.68 -8.68 -11.79
N ALA A 101 -7.43 -9.70 -11.35
CA ALA A 101 -7.44 -10.12 -9.95
C ALA A 101 -6.07 -10.63 -9.50
N GLU A 102 -5.45 -11.51 -10.29
CA GLU A 102 -4.13 -12.06 -10.03
C GLU A 102 -3.05 -10.97 -10.06
N ARG A 103 -3.14 -10.02 -11.01
CA ARG A 103 -2.21 -8.90 -11.10
C ARG A 103 -2.35 -7.95 -9.91
N LEU A 104 -3.58 -7.69 -9.43
CA LEU A 104 -3.79 -6.88 -8.25
C LEU A 104 -3.23 -7.57 -7.00
N ALA A 105 -3.47 -8.87 -6.84
CA ALA A 105 -2.89 -9.66 -5.76
C ALA A 105 -1.35 -9.62 -5.82
N GLN A 106 -0.76 -9.80 -7.01
CA GLN A 106 0.69 -9.71 -7.19
C GLN A 106 1.23 -8.34 -6.81
N THR A 107 0.50 -7.25 -7.12
CA THR A 107 0.88 -5.90 -6.72
C THR A 107 0.99 -5.76 -5.20
N TYR A 108 -0.01 -6.21 -4.44
CA TYR A 108 0.02 -6.17 -2.98
C TYR A 108 1.11 -7.06 -2.39
N GLN A 109 1.33 -8.25 -2.96
CA GLN A 109 2.41 -9.12 -2.54
C GLN A 109 3.79 -8.48 -2.74
N ASN A 110 4.01 -7.87 -3.91
CA ASN A 110 5.29 -7.24 -4.24
C ASN A 110 5.55 -5.98 -3.42
N ILE A 111 4.50 -5.26 -2.97
CA ILE A 111 4.66 -4.15 -2.01
C ILE A 111 5.31 -4.65 -0.71
N ILE A 112 4.79 -5.73 -0.12
CA ILE A 112 5.35 -6.29 1.12
C ILE A 112 6.77 -6.83 0.88
N GLN A 113 7.02 -7.53 -0.23
CA GLN A 113 8.35 -8.03 -0.57
C GLN A 113 9.37 -6.90 -0.77
N THR A 114 8.98 -5.81 -1.43
CA THR A 114 9.84 -4.64 -1.60
C THR A 114 10.12 -3.96 -0.27
N ALA A 115 9.13 -3.82 0.59
CA ALA A 115 9.32 -3.27 1.94
C ALA A 115 10.27 -4.15 2.77
N ASP A 116 10.12 -5.46 2.72
CA ASP A 116 11.03 -6.41 3.39
C ASP A 116 12.47 -6.30 2.88
N ALA A 117 12.66 -6.19 1.57
CA ALA A 117 13.99 -6.05 0.98
C ALA A 117 14.72 -4.78 1.45
N HIS A 118 13.97 -3.78 1.92
CA HIS A 118 14.49 -2.54 2.50
C HIS A 118 14.47 -2.53 4.05
N GLY A 119 14.11 -3.65 4.70
CA GLY A 119 14.08 -3.78 6.16
C GLY A 119 13.01 -2.91 6.84
N LEU A 120 11.95 -2.52 6.13
CA LEU A 120 10.92 -1.61 6.63
C LEU A 120 9.92 -2.34 7.54
N GLN A 121 9.44 -1.66 8.57
CA GLN A 121 8.52 -2.24 9.56
C GLN A 121 7.07 -1.80 9.36
N SER A 122 6.84 -0.66 8.72
CA SER A 122 5.51 -0.09 8.51
C SER A 122 5.32 0.42 7.08
N VAL A 123 4.15 0.14 6.50
CA VAL A 123 3.80 0.55 5.14
C VAL A 123 2.39 1.13 5.12
N SER A 124 2.22 2.37 4.64
CA SER A 124 0.89 2.93 4.36
C SER A 124 0.51 2.69 2.90
N ILE A 125 -0.69 2.14 2.67
CA ILE A 125 -1.15 1.66 1.37
C ILE A 125 -2.53 2.25 1.07
N PRO A 126 -2.73 2.90 -0.09
CA PRO A 126 -4.05 3.34 -0.53
C PRO A 126 -4.85 2.18 -1.15
N ALA A 127 -6.13 2.40 -1.44
CA ALA A 127 -6.93 1.46 -2.23
C ALA A 127 -6.45 1.46 -3.69
N ILE A 128 -5.66 0.45 -4.06
CA ILE A 128 -5.02 0.34 -5.39
C ILE A 128 -6.05 -0.03 -6.45
N SER A 129 -5.96 0.61 -7.63
CA SER A 129 -6.78 0.38 -8.83
C SER A 129 -8.26 0.79 -8.74
N VAL A 130 -8.80 1.17 -7.58
CA VAL A 130 -10.25 1.48 -7.43
C VAL A 130 -10.64 2.89 -7.89
N GLY A 131 -9.68 3.77 -8.16
CA GLY A 131 -9.94 5.11 -8.70
C GLY A 131 -10.06 5.10 -10.24
N ILE A 132 -9.15 5.83 -10.91
CA ILE A 132 -9.12 5.99 -12.38
C ILE A 132 -9.02 4.64 -13.11
N PHE A 133 -8.43 3.62 -12.49
CA PHE A 133 -8.30 2.27 -13.06
C PHE A 133 -9.57 1.43 -12.93
N ALA A 134 -10.60 1.94 -12.28
CA ALA A 134 -11.97 1.44 -12.24
C ALA A 134 -12.15 -0.03 -11.79
N PHE A 135 -11.21 -0.59 -11.02
CA PHE A 135 -11.38 -1.92 -10.45
C PHE A 135 -12.59 -1.93 -9.49
N PRO A 136 -13.49 -2.93 -9.54
CA PRO A 136 -14.65 -3.02 -8.65
C PRO A 136 -14.22 -3.02 -7.18
N LEU A 137 -14.73 -2.07 -6.39
CA LEU A 137 -14.26 -1.80 -5.03
C LEU A 137 -14.32 -3.03 -4.12
N ASN A 138 -15.45 -3.76 -4.12
CA ASN A 138 -15.61 -4.94 -3.27
C ASN A 138 -14.58 -6.03 -3.60
N ALA A 139 -14.38 -6.33 -4.89
CA ALA A 139 -13.42 -7.32 -5.34
C ALA A 139 -11.97 -6.87 -5.01
N ALA A 140 -11.64 -5.61 -5.28
CA ALA A 140 -10.32 -5.06 -4.94
C ALA A 140 -10.05 -5.12 -3.43
N THR A 141 -11.05 -4.80 -2.61
CA THR A 141 -10.93 -4.84 -1.14
C THR A 141 -10.68 -6.26 -0.63
N GLN A 142 -11.43 -7.23 -1.13
CA GLN A 142 -11.23 -8.64 -0.75
C GLN A 142 -9.83 -9.12 -1.12
N ILE A 143 -9.40 -8.86 -2.36
CA ILE A 143 -8.05 -9.21 -2.85
C ILE A 143 -6.98 -8.56 -1.97
N ALA A 144 -7.12 -7.28 -1.65
CA ALA A 144 -6.18 -6.54 -0.81
C ALA A 144 -6.02 -7.19 0.58
N LEU A 145 -7.13 -7.40 1.29
CA LEU A 145 -7.12 -7.93 2.65
C LEU A 145 -6.60 -9.37 2.72
N GLU A 146 -7.03 -10.24 1.82
CA GLU A 146 -6.56 -11.62 1.78
C GLU A 146 -5.07 -11.71 1.42
N THR A 147 -4.64 -10.95 0.41
CA THR A 147 -3.25 -10.99 -0.06
C THR A 147 -2.30 -10.39 0.98
N LEU A 148 -2.64 -9.22 1.53
CA LEU A 148 -1.83 -8.57 2.56
C LEU A 148 -1.72 -9.42 3.82
N SER A 149 -2.80 -10.08 4.24
CA SER A 149 -2.77 -10.99 5.39
C SER A 149 -1.77 -12.13 5.19
N LYS A 150 -1.81 -12.78 4.02
CA LYS A 150 -0.89 -13.88 3.67
C LYS A 150 0.55 -13.40 3.49
N ALA A 151 0.76 -12.25 2.85
CA ALA A 151 2.08 -11.67 2.63
C ALA A 151 2.70 -11.21 3.95
N LEU A 152 1.93 -10.53 4.79
CA LEU A 152 2.36 -10.04 6.09
C LEU A 152 2.74 -11.19 7.03
N GLN A 153 2.00 -12.31 7.02
CA GLN A 153 2.34 -13.49 7.80
C GLN A 153 3.76 -13.99 7.50
N LYS A 154 4.15 -13.98 6.22
CA LYS A 154 5.45 -14.48 5.75
C LYS A 154 6.58 -13.43 5.84
N SER A 155 6.23 -12.16 6.02
CA SER A 155 7.19 -11.06 6.04
C SER A 155 8.14 -11.17 7.24
N PRO A 156 9.46 -11.08 7.06
CA PRO A 156 10.41 -11.06 8.18
C PRO A 156 10.47 -9.70 8.89
N HIS A 157 10.20 -8.59 8.20
CA HIS A 157 10.41 -7.24 8.73
C HIS A 157 9.12 -6.45 8.92
N VAL A 158 8.20 -6.43 7.94
CA VAL A 158 6.97 -5.66 8.05
C VAL A 158 6.08 -6.17 9.18
N ARG A 159 5.67 -5.27 10.06
CA ARG A 159 4.82 -5.53 11.22
C ARG A 159 3.46 -4.85 11.12
N THR A 160 3.42 -3.70 10.44
CA THR A 160 2.20 -2.88 10.35
C THR A 160 1.93 -2.46 8.92
N VAL A 161 0.72 -2.74 8.46
CA VAL A 161 0.15 -2.20 7.24
C VAL A 161 -0.97 -1.24 7.61
N LEU A 162 -0.89 -0.01 7.11
CA LEU A 162 -1.91 1.03 7.28
C LEU A 162 -2.67 1.17 5.95
N LEU A 163 -3.89 0.61 5.87
CA LEU A 163 -4.77 0.78 4.72
C LEU A 163 -5.49 2.12 4.83
N VAL A 164 -5.00 3.12 4.09
CA VAL A 164 -5.48 4.50 4.17
C VAL A 164 -6.54 4.74 3.10
N CYS A 165 -7.78 4.85 3.53
CA CYS A 165 -8.94 5.05 2.69
C CYS A 165 -9.24 6.55 2.58
N PHE A 166 -9.25 7.08 1.36
CA PHE A 166 -9.41 8.52 1.12
C PHE A 166 -10.83 9.04 1.41
N ASN A 167 -11.85 8.19 1.28
CA ASN A 167 -13.25 8.57 1.50
C ASN A 167 -14.01 7.54 2.34
N GLN A 168 -15.21 7.94 2.77
CA GLN A 168 -16.04 7.13 3.66
C GLN A 168 -16.51 5.83 2.99
N GLU A 169 -16.85 5.84 1.71
CA GLU A 169 -17.31 4.66 0.97
C GLU A 169 -16.24 3.56 0.99
N ILE A 170 -15.01 3.90 0.62
CA ILE A 170 -13.87 2.96 0.64
C ILE A 170 -13.64 2.46 2.06
N THR A 171 -13.65 3.35 3.07
CA THR A 171 -13.43 2.98 4.47
C THR A 171 -14.48 1.98 4.96
N GLN A 172 -15.75 2.24 4.68
CA GLN A 172 -16.85 1.36 5.06
C GLN A 172 -16.75 0.00 4.37
N THR A 173 -16.42 -0.03 3.08
CA THR A 173 -16.24 -1.27 2.32
C THR A 173 -15.10 -2.11 2.90
N TYR A 174 -13.95 -1.51 3.16
CA TYR A 174 -12.82 -2.21 3.80
C TYR A 174 -13.19 -2.74 5.18
N THR A 175 -13.84 -1.93 6.01
CA THR A 175 -14.28 -2.32 7.36
C THR A 175 -15.29 -3.47 7.30
N GLN A 176 -16.28 -3.39 6.40
CA GLN A 176 -17.30 -4.44 6.26
C GLN A 176 -16.70 -5.76 5.77
N ILE A 177 -15.89 -5.73 4.73
CA ILE A 177 -15.28 -6.94 4.17
C ILE A 177 -14.28 -7.55 5.15
N SER A 178 -13.58 -6.74 5.95
CA SER A 178 -12.64 -7.24 6.95
C SER A 178 -13.30 -8.18 7.97
N THR A 179 -14.59 -8.00 8.26
CA THR A 179 -15.33 -8.89 9.19
C THR A 179 -15.63 -10.28 8.62
N THR A 180 -15.53 -10.44 7.30
CA THR A 180 -15.77 -11.73 6.60
C THR A 180 -14.47 -12.49 6.33
N ILE A 181 -13.31 -11.86 6.54
CA ILE A 181 -12.00 -12.45 6.31
C ILE A 181 -11.51 -13.10 7.61
N THR A 182 -11.10 -14.34 7.52
CA THR A 182 -10.35 -15.01 8.60
C THR A 182 -8.87 -14.88 8.33
N PRO A 183 -8.17 -13.94 8.99
CA PRO A 183 -6.74 -13.77 8.77
C PRO A 183 -5.96 -14.98 9.33
N PRO A 184 -4.76 -15.27 8.79
CA PRO A 184 -3.86 -16.26 9.37
C PRO A 184 -3.50 -15.94 10.83
N ASP A 185 -3.07 -16.97 11.57
CA ASP A 185 -2.54 -16.78 12.93
C ASP A 185 -1.50 -15.65 12.98
N GLN A 186 -1.51 -14.87 14.07
CA GLN A 186 -0.64 -13.71 14.33
C GLN A 186 -0.93 -12.47 13.48
N ILE A 187 -1.92 -12.50 12.58
CA ILE A 187 -2.37 -11.33 11.86
C ILE A 187 -3.68 -10.84 12.48
N GLN A 188 -3.74 -9.56 12.82
CA GLN A 188 -4.98 -8.90 13.22
C GLN A 188 -5.37 -7.84 12.19
N ILE A 189 -6.66 -7.75 11.90
CA ILE A 189 -7.23 -6.68 11.08
C ILE A 189 -8.10 -5.84 12.00
N ILE A 190 -7.82 -4.54 12.07
CA ILE A 190 -8.55 -3.58 12.92
C ILE A 190 -8.99 -2.37 12.11
N SER A 191 -10.13 -1.79 12.49
CA SER A 191 -10.57 -0.49 11.97
C SER A 191 -10.31 0.57 13.02
N LEU A 192 -9.63 1.66 12.62
CA LEU A 192 -9.32 2.77 13.51
C LEU A 192 -10.38 3.86 13.39
N SER A 193 -10.71 4.48 14.52
CA SER A 193 -11.68 5.60 14.57
C SER A 193 -11.16 6.80 13.78
N PRO A 194 -12.07 7.65 13.23
CA PRO A 194 -11.68 8.91 12.60
C PRO A 194 -10.84 9.77 13.54
N GLY A 195 -9.74 10.34 13.03
CA GLY A 195 -8.82 11.19 13.80
C GLY A 195 -7.57 10.49 14.33
N TYR A 196 -7.34 9.22 13.99
CA TYR A 196 -6.07 8.57 14.28
C TYR A 196 -4.94 9.24 13.50
N THR A 197 -3.98 9.81 14.21
CA THR A 197 -2.72 10.31 13.65
C THR A 197 -1.61 9.34 14.05
N ALA A 198 -1.06 8.62 13.07
CA ALA A 198 0.15 7.83 13.28
C ALA A 198 1.32 8.79 13.49
N THR A 199 1.68 9.03 14.76
CA THR A 199 2.92 9.73 15.09
C THR A 199 4.04 8.70 15.18
N LYS A 200 5.20 8.95 14.53
CA LYS A 200 6.41 8.16 14.79
C LYS A 200 6.70 8.23 16.28
N GLN A 201 6.68 7.08 16.96
CA GLN A 201 7.31 6.98 18.27
C GLN A 201 8.82 7.09 18.02
N ASN A 202 9.40 8.22 18.39
CA ASN A 202 10.85 8.37 18.48
C ASN A 202 11.34 7.46 19.62
N ASN A 203 11.98 6.37 19.26
CA ASN A 203 12.88 5.64 20.15
C ASN A 203 14.31 6.05 19.85
#